data_ee8d2132cff908fe43677ced09eb82cb
#
_entry.id   ee8d2132cff908fe43677ced09eb82cb
#
_cell.length_a   1.000
_cell.length_b   1.000
_cell.length_c   1.000
_cell.angle_alpha   90.00
_cell.angle_beta   90.00
_cell.angle_gamma   90.00
#
_symmetry.space_group_name_H-M   'P 1'
#
loop_
_entity.id
_entity.type
_entity.pdbx_description
1 polymer ?
#
loop_
_entity_poly.entity_id
_entity_poly.type
_entity_poly.pdbx_seq_one_letter_code
_entity_poly.pdbx_strand_id
1 'polypeptide(L)'
;MRQASAPGVALGEHDIFFLDIAPRLDAWEGDGGKSYVVGDDPGQARCARDAEALFHDVRGVWLRERLSGQALYAYADRQARAMGWELNFDLPGHRVSDFPHAAIHTGSLADLAIRPSEMRWILEIHLRDPQGRYGAFFEDMLLDDAHYPA
;
A
#
# COMPACT_ATOMS: atom_id res chain seq x y z
N MET A 1 -2.08 1.65 15.74
CA MET A 1 -2.67 0.27 15.70
C MET A 1 -3.91 0.37 14.84
N ARG A 2 -3.93 -0.28 13.68
CA ARG A 2 -5.11 -0.28 12.81
C ARG A 2 -6.21 -1.09 13.47
N GLN A 3 -7.43 -0.62 13.41
CA GLN A 3 -8.55 -1.35 13.97
C GLN A 3 -8.93 -2.51 13.07
N ALA A 4 -8.90 -3.72 13.60
CA ALA A 4 -9.60 -4.83 12.99
C ALA A 4 -11.11 -4.49 12.87
N SER A 5 -11.80 -5.18 11.96
CA SER A 5 -13.25 -5.05 11.86
C SER A 5 -13.91 -5.22 13.22
N ALA A 6 -14.97 -4.46 13.48
CA ALA A 6 -15.71 -4.57 14.74
C ALA A 6 -16.20 -6.01 14.94
N PRO A 7 -16.25 -6.51 16.18
CA PRO A 7 -16.79 -7.83 16.46
C PRO A 7 -18.21 -7.99 15.90
N GLY A 8 -18.46 -9.09 15.22
CA GLY A 8 -19.77 -9.39 14.64
C GLY A 8 -19.98 -8.88 13.21
N VAL A 9 -19.01 -8.19 12.62
CA VAL A 9 -19.04 -7.90 11.18
C VAL A 9 -18.73 -9.19 10.42
N ALA A 10 -19.63 -9.58 9.54
CA ALA A 10 -19.46 -10.72 8.64
C ALA A 10 -19.37 -10.21 7.19
N LEU A 11 -18.57 -10.89 6.37
CA LEU A 11 -18.53 -10.61 4.95
C LEU A 11 -19.86 -11.00 4.30
N GLY A 12 -20.36 -10.11 3.46
CA GLY A 12 -21.52 -10.36 2.63
C GLY A 12 -21.18 -11.13 1.35
N GLU A 13 -22.20 -11.39 0.53
CA GLU A 13 -22.04 -12.10 -0.75
C GLU A 13 -21.33 -11.27 -1.83
N HIS A 14 -21.33 -9.94 -1.67
CA HIS A 14 -20.69 -8.97 -2.58
C HIS A 14 -19.94 -7.94 -1.75
N ASP A 15 -18.76 -8.30 -1.27
CA ASP A 15 -18.00 -7.48 -0.35
C ASP A 15 -16.54 -7.35 -0.79
N ILE A 16 -15.86 -6.32 -0.31
CA ILE A 16 -14.42 -6.16 -0.48
C ILE A 16 -13.79 -6.00 0.90
N PHE A 17 -12.72 -6.75 1.16
CA PHE A 17 -11.96 -6.69 2.40
C PHE A 17 -10.48 -6.74 2.11
N PHE A 18 -9.67 -6.44 3.09
CA PHE A 18 -8.22 -6.58 2.97
C PHE A 18 -7.64 -7.42 4.11
N LEU A 19 -6.52 -8.02 3.83
CA LEU A 19 -5.63 -8.61 4.81
C LEU A 19 -4.36 -7.77 4.85
N ASP A 20 -3.96 -7.42 6.04
CA ASP A 20 -2.77 -6.64 6.35
C ASP A 20 -2.01 -7.42 7.42
N ILE A 21 -0.78 -7.84 7.11
CA ILE A 21 0.01 -8.76 7.93
C ILE A 21 1.39 -8.15 8.16
N ALA A 22 1.71 -7.86 9.40
CA ALA A 22 3.01 -7.36 9.84
C ALA A 22 3.78 -8.45 10.62
N PRO A 23 4.41 -9.42 9.94
CA PRO A 23 5.14 -10.49 10.60
C PRO A 23 6.42 -9.98 11.25
N ARG A 24 6.82 -10.63 12.32
CA ARG A 24 8.10 -10.39 12.98
C ARG A 24 8.90 -11.67 13.05
N LEU A 25 10.16 -11.59 12.62
CA LEU A 25 11.13 -12.67 12.75
C LEU A 25 12.37 -12.12 13.44
N ASP A 26 12.64 -12.58 14.66
CA ASP A 26 13.72 -12.07 15.52
C ASP A 26 13.65 -10.53 15.68
N ALA A 27 14.64 -9.83 15.15
CA ALA A 27 14.74 -8.37 15.19
C ALA A 27 14.18 -7.68 13.92
N TRP A 28 13.60 -8.41 13.00
CA TRP A 28 13.13 -7.88 11.72
C TRP A 28 11.61 -7.81 11.66
N GLU A 29 11.11 -6.72 11.13
CA GLU A 29 9.69 -6.52 10.83
C GLU A 29 9.49 -6.61 9.32
N GLY A 30 8.47 -7.36 8.91
CA GLY A 30 7.92 -7.33 7.57
C GLY A 30 6.55 -6.67 7.60
N ASP A 31 6.06 -6.27 6.46
CA ASP A 31 4.72 -5.74 6.30
C ASP A 31 4.25 -5.95 4.87
N GLY A 32 2.99 -6.31 4.72
CA GLY A 32 2.41 -6.51 3.41
C GLY A 32 0.94 -6.86 3.48
N GLY A 33 0.22 -6.45 2.46
CA GLY A 33 -1.21 -6.68 2.44
C GLY A 33 -1.88 -6.37 1.12
N LYS A 34 -3.07 -6.91 0.93
CA LYS A 34 -3.87 -6.62 -0.25
C LYS A 34 -5.36 -6.83 -0.02
N SER A 35 -6.15 -6.27 -0.94
CA SER A 35 -7.59 -6.44 -0.96
C SER A 35 -8.04 -7.69 -1.71
N TYR A 36 -9.13 -8.26 -1.23
CA TYR A 36 -9.82 -9.43 -1.78
C TYR A 36 -11.29 -9.10 -1.97
N VAL A 37 -11.90 -9.68 -2.99
CA VAL A 37 -13.32 -9.49 -3.32
C VAL A 37 -14.08 -10.78 -3.09
N VAL A 38 -15.24 -10.67 -2.45
CA VAL A 38 -16.24 -11.73 -2.35
C VAL A 38 -17.32 -11.46 -3.41
N GLY A 39 -17.69 -12.50 -4.14
CA GLY A 39 -18.66 -12.35 -5.25
C GLY A 39 -18.01 -11.87 -6.54
N ASP A 40 -18.81 -11.23 -7.38
CA ASP A 40 -18.49 -10.95 -8.78
C ASP A 40 -18.65 -9.46 -9.17
N ASP A 41 -18.66 -8.53 -8.21
CA ASP A 41 -18.73 -7.09 -8.51
C ASP A 41 -17.51 -6.66 -9.35
N PRO A 42 -17.71 -6.26 -10.62
CA PRO A 42 -16.60 -5.93 -11.52
C PRO A 42 -15.87 -4.64 -11.10
N GLY A 43 -16.55 -3.72 -10.41
CA GLY A 43 -15.96 -2.47 -9.92
C GLY A 43 -15.02 -2.73 -8.75
N GLN A 44 -15.43 -3.54 -7.78
CA GLN A 44 -14.58 -3.96 -6.66
C GLN A 44 -13.37 -4.77 -7.15
N ALA A 45 -13.60 -5.73 -8.05
CA ALA A 45 -12.53 -6.54 -8.64
C ALA A 45 -11.53 -5.70 -9.44
N ARG A 46 -12.00 -4.68 -10.15
CA ARG A 46 -11.15 -3.72 -10.85
C ARG A 46 -10.35 -2.88 -9.85
N CYS A 47 -10.98 -2.36 -8.80
CA CYS A 47 -10.32 -1.53 -7.80
C CYS A 47 -9.15 -2.29 -7.13
N ALA A 48 -9.36 -3.55 -6.73
CA ALA A 48 -8.33 -4.39 -6.13
C ALA A 48 -7.14 -4.63 -7.08
N ARG A 49 -7.41 -4.97 -8.34
CA ARG A 49 -6.34 -5.15 -9.35
C ARG A 49 -5.59 -3.86 -9.64
N ASP A 50 -6.30 -2.75 -9.74
CA ASP A 50 -5.72 -1.44 -10.05
C ASP A 50 -4.84 -0.93 -8.89
N ALA A 51 -5.17 -1.24 -7.63
CA ALA A 51 -4.32 -0.92 -6.48
C ALA A 51 -2.98 -1.67 -6.56
N GLU A 52 -3.00 -2.97 -6.83
CA GLU A 52 -1.80 -3.79 -7.02
C GLU A 52 -0.99 -3.32 -8.25
N ALA A 53 -1.65 -3.06 -9.38
CA ALA A 53 -1.00 -2.57 -10.59
C ALA A 53 -0.31 -1.20 -10.36
N LEU A 54 -0.97 -0.29 -9.66
CA LEU A 54 -0.41 1.01 -9.35
C LEU A 54 0.79 0.90 -8.38
N PHE A 55 0.73 0.00 -7.40
CA PHE A 55 1.90 -0.28 -6.55
C PHE A 55 3.11 -0.68 -7.40
N HIS A 56 2.96 -1.62 -8.30
CA HIS A 56 4.06 -2.09 -9.15
C HIS A 56 4.58 -1.00 -10.10
N ASP A 57 3.69 -0.15 -10.61
CA ASP A 57 4.08 0.99 -11.45
C ASP A 57 4.92 2.02 -10.64
N VAL A 58 4.45 2.41 -9.45
CA VAL A 58 5.17 3.33 -8.55
C VAL A 58 6.52 2.74 -8.11
N ARG A 59 6.54 1.45 -7.76
CA ARG A 59 7.79 0.73 -7.47
C ARG A 59 8.75 0.75 -8.67
N GLY A 60 8.24 0.53 -9.88
CA GLY A 60 9.02 0.61 -11.11
C GLY A 60 9.65 1.99 -11.32
N VAL A 61 8.91 3.06 -11.03
CA VAL A 61 9.44 4.44 -11.07
C VAL A 61 10.49 4.66 -9.99
N TRP A 62 10.27 4.18 -8.77
CA TRP A 62 11.26 4.24 -7.68
C TRP A 62 12.58 3.55 -8.05
N LEU A 63 12.52 2.41 -8.74
CA LEU A 63 13.73 1.71 -9.22
C LEU A 63 14.51 2.54 -10.24
N ARG A 64 13.82 3.15 -11.20
CA ARG A 64 14.44 3.85 -12.33
C ARG A 64 14.87 5.28 -12.02
N GLU A 65 14.09 6.02 -11.26
CA GLU A 65 14.14 7.50 -11.24
C GLU A 65 14.58 8.10 -9.91
N ARG A 66 15.07 7.37 -8.97
CA ARG A 66 15.62 7.87 -7.69
C ARG A 66 14.78 8.98 -7.01
N LEU A 67 13.46 8.92 -7.15
CA LEU A 67 12.55 9.93 -6.62
C LEU A 67 12.49 9.89 -5.09
N SER A 68 12.16 11.04 -4.48
CA SER A 68 11.80 11.12 -3.07
C SER A 68 10.45 10.45 -2.80
N GLY A 69 10.13 10.13 -1.54
CA GLY A 69 8.82 9.63 -1.16
C GLY A 69 7.69 10.58 -1.57
N GLN A 70 7.86 11.88 -1.36
CA GLN A 70 6.93 12.92 -1.81
C GLN A 70 6.66 12.84 -3.32
N ALA A 71 7.71 12.71 -4.12
CA ALA A 71 7.57 12.64 -5.57
C ALA A 71 6.91 11.34 -6.04
N LEU A 72 7.16 10.21 -5.35
CA LEU A 72 6.49 8.93 -5.60
C LEU A 72 4.99 9.02 -5.34
N TYR A 73 4.58 9.62 -4.22
CA TYR A 73 3.14 9.79 -3.92
C TYR A 73 2.46 10.81 -4.83
N ALA A 74 3.16 11.87 -5.24
CA ALA A 74 2.65 12.78 -6.27
C ALA A 74 2.48 12.08 -7.63
N TYR A 75 3.36 11.14 -7.97
CA TYR A 75 3.21 10.29 -9.15
C TYR A 75 2.00 9.34 -8.99
N ALA A 76 1.91 8.64 -7.86
CA ALA A 76 0.81 7.73 -7.56
C ALA A 76 -0.57 8.42 -7.66
N ASP A 77 -0.72 9.63 -7.11
CA ASP A 77 -1.97 10.39 -7.18
C ASP A 77 -2.37 10.72 -8.63
N ARG A 78 -1.41 11.16 -9.46
CA ARG A 78 -1.69 11.42 -10.88
C ARG A 78 -2.15 10.16 -11.62
N GLN A 79 -1.49 9.02 -11.36
CA GLN A 79 -1.86 7.76 -12.00
C GLN A 79 -3.22 7.24 -11.50
N ALA A 80 -3.49 7.31 -10.19
CA ALA A 80 -4.79 6.94 -9.63
C ALA A 80 -5.93 7.72 -10.31
N ARG A 81 -5.77 9.05 -10.44
CA ARG A 81 -6.75 9.91 -11.15
C ARG A 81 -6.90 9.53 -12.61
N ALA A 82 -5.81 9.23 -13.32
CA ALA A 82 -5.86 8.79 -14.71
C ALA A 82 -6.59 7.46 -14.89
N MET A 83 -6.54 6.58 -13.87
CA MET A 83 -7.28 5.32 -13.80
C MET A 83 -8.74 5.50 -13.36
N GLY A 84 -9.14 6.71 -12.94
CA GLY A 84 -10.49 7.03 -12.46
C GLY A 84 -10.71 6.77 -10.97
N TRP A 85 -9.63 6.69 -10.19
CA TRP A 85 -9.66 6.51 -8.73
C TRP A 85 -9.19 7.76 -7.98
N GLU A 86 -9.53 7.84 -6.70
CA GLU A 86 -8.91 8.76 -5.76
C GLU A 86 -7.84 8.00 -4.94
N LEU A 87 -6.63 8.57 -4.84
CA LEU A 87 -5.63 8.07 -3.91
C LEU A 87 -5.97 8.56 -2.51
N ASN A 88 -6.07 7.65 -1.55
CA ASN A 88 -6.29 7.99 -0.16
C ASN A 88 -4.95 8.17 0.57
N PHE A 89 -4.74 9.35 1.16
CA PHE A 89 -3.54 9.73 1.91
C PHE A 89 -3.66 9.55 3.43
N ASP A 90 -4.75 8.98 3.93
CA ASP A 90 -4.92 8.79 5.38
C ASP A 90 -3.93 7.75 5.96
N LEU A 91 -3.50 6.82 5.10
CA LEU A 91 -2.53 5.77 5.42
C LEU A 91 -1.48 5.68 4.31
N PRO A 92 -0.61 6.69 4.18
CA PRO A 92 0.53 6.59 3.27
C PRO A 92 1.59 5.67 3.89
N GLY A 93 2.41 5.06 3.05
CA GLY A 93 3.43 4.11 3.48
C GLY A 93 4.34 4.62 4.59
N HIS A 94 5.00 3.73 5.25
CA HIS A 94 5.80 4.03 6.43
C HIS A 94 7.15 3.30 6.41
N ARG A 95 8.02 3.66 7.35
CA ARG A 95 9.27 2.94 7.57
C ARG A 95 9.04 1.73 8.48
N VAL A 96 9.52 0.58 8.09
CA VAL A 96 9.67 -0.56 9.00
C VAL A 96 10.82 -0.30 9.96
N SER A 97 10.70 -0.81 11.18
CA SER A 97 11.69 -0.62 12.24
C SER A 97 12.58 -1.84 12.37
N ASP A 98 13.84 -1.60 12.68
CA ASP A 98 14.67 -2.62 13.33
C ASP A 98 14.15 -2.79 14.75
N PHE A 99 13.86 -4.01 15.15
CA PHE A 99 13.39 -4.28 16.51
C PHE A 99 14.54 -4.08 17.54
N PRO A 100 14.30 -3.46 18.70
CA PRO A 100 13.05 -2.92 19.22
C PRO A 100 12.80 -1.45 18.80
N HIS A 101 12.16 -1.27 17.64
CA HIS A 101 11.67 0.03 17.14
C HIS A 101 12.70 1.17 17.14
N ALA A 102 13.93 0.87 16.76
CA ALA A 102 15.00 1.85 16.66
C ALA A 102 14.84 2.81 15.45
N ALA A 103 13.61 2.98 14.93
CA ALA A 103 13.34 3.88 13.82
C ALA A 103 13.58 5.33 14.22
N ILE A 104 14.43 6.01 13.45
CA ILE A 104 14.72 7.42 13.63
C ILE A 104 13.66 8.29 12.94
N HIS A 105 12.89 7.73 12.00
CA HIS A 105 11.88 8.46 11.22
C HIS A 105 10.48 8.06 11.66
N THR A 106 9.68 9.06 12.05
CA THR A 106 8.29 8.90 12.51
C THR A 106 7.25 9.38 11.50
N GLY A 107 7.68 9.96 10.38
CA GLY A 107 6.79 10.45 9.32
C GLY A 107 6.41 9.35 8.32
N SER A 108 5.46 9.68 7.46
CA SER A 108 5.03 8.80 6.38
C SER A 108 6.01 8.77 5.21
N LEU A 109 5.89 7.77 4.35
CA LEU A 109 6.64 7.74 3.09
C LEU A 109 6.24 8.92 2.18
N ALA A 110 4.97 9.36 2.21
CA ALA A 110 4.51 10.50 1.45
C ALA A 110 5.14 11.83 1.88
N ASP A 111 5.66 11.93 3.11
CA ASP A 111 6.33 13.13 3.63
C ASP A 111 7.85 13.10 3.43
N LEU A 112 8.41 11.98 2.98
CA LEU A 112 9.84 11.77 2.88
C LEU A 112 10.44 12.59 1.74
N ALA A 113 11.32 13.55 2.06
CA ALA A 113 11.98 14.43 1.10
C ALA A 113 13.20 13.81 0.39
N ILE A 114 13.63 12.62 0.81
CA ILE A 114 14.74 11.87 0.22
C ILE A 114 14.22 10.60 -0.46
N ARG A 115 15.06 9.94 -1.26
CA ARG A 115 14.74 8.64 -1.85
C ARG A 115 14.62 7.60 -0.73
N PRO A 116 13.51 6.86 -0.65
CA PRO A 116 13.41 5.74 0.27
C PRO A 116 14.42 4.65 -0.09
N SER A 117 15.15 4.16 0.91
CA SER A 117 16.06 3.02 0.74
C SER A 117 15.25 1.72 0.67
N GLU A 118 15.75 0.78 -0.10
CA GLU A 118 15.17 -0.57 -0.15
C GLU A 118 15.19 -1.26 1.21
N MET A 119 14.33 -2.25 1.40
CA MET A 119 14.21 -3.09 2.61
C MET A 119 13.91 -2.31 3.91
N ARG A 120 13.44 -1.05 3.79
CA ARG A 120 13.19 -0.19 4.94
C ARG A 120 11.85 0.53 4.89
N TRP A 121 11.22 0.57 3.75
CA TRP A 121 10.01 1.35 3.54
C TRP A 121 8.93 0.48 2.93
N ILE A 122 7.73 0.62 3.47
CA ILE A 122 6.50 0.07 2.91
C ILE A 122 5.90 1.13 2.01
N LEU A 123 5.61 0.76 0.77
CA LEU A 123 4.77 1.55 -0.12
C LEU A 123 3.33 1.06 0.04
N GLU A 124 2.43 1.93 0.42
CA GLU A 124 1.01 1.65 0.55
C GLU A 124 0.23 2.42 -0.51
N ILE A 125 -0.57 1.73 -1.28
CA ILE A 125 -1.49 2.30 -2.28
C ILE A 125 -2.91 2.00 -1.85
N HIS A 126 -3.64 3.05 -1.47
CA HIS A 126 -5.06 2.97 -1.15
C HIS A 126 -5.86 3.69 -2.21
N LEU A 127 -6.63 2.96 -2.99
CA LEU A 127 -7.56 3.53 -3.96
C LEU A 127 -8.97 3.61 -3.38
N ARG A 128 -9.67 4.67 -3.72
CA ARG A 128 -11.06 4.88 -3.36
C ARG A 128 -11.89 5.19 -4.59
N ASP A 129 -13.06 4.56 -4.66
CA ASP A 129 -14.09 4.93 -5.62
C ASP A 129 -14.50 6.40 -5.39
N PRO A 130 -14.56 7.24 -6.44
CA PRO A 130 -14.88 8.66 -6.29
C PRO A 130 -16.27 8.92 -5.69
N GLN A 131 -17.19 7.96 -5.73
CA GLN A 131 -18.47 8.03 -5.07
C GLN A 131 -18.43 7.50 -3.62
N GLY A 132 -17.28 7.05 -3.15
CA GLY A 132 -17.09 6.56 -1.79
C GLY A 132 -17.77 5.23 -1.46
N ARG A 133 -18.09 4.42 -2.47
CA ARG A 133 -18.81 3.14 -2.28
C ARG A 133 -17.91 2.04 -1.73
N TYR A 134 -16.66 2.00 -2.13
CA TYR A 134 -15.64 1.03 -1.71
C TYR A 134 -14.24 1.58 -1.96
N GLY A 135 -13.25 0.87 -1.46
CA GLY A 135 -11.85 1.12 -1.74
C GLY A 135 -11.07 -0.19 -1.75
N ALA A 136 -9.87 -0.13 -2.25
CA ALA A 136 -8.94 -1.25 -2.24
C ALA A 136 -7.54 -0.77 -1.84
N PHE A 137 -6.76 -1.70 -1.31
CA PHE A 137 -5.40 -1.40 -0.94
C PHE A 137 -4.45 -2.52 -1.34
N PHE A 138 -3.22 -2.12 -1.60
CA PHE A 138 -2.08 -3.00 -1.77
C PHE A 138 -0.86 -2.36 -1.12
N GLU A 139 -0.12 -3.13 -0.36
CA GLU A 139 1.15 -2.69 0.22
C GLU A 139 2.17 -3.81 0.20
N ASP A 140 3.41 -3.42 0.07
CA ASP A 140 4.56 -4.29 0.23
C ASP A 140 5.82 -3.44 0.45
N MET A 141 6.89 -4.10 0.84
CA MET A 141 8.18 -3.49 1.02
C MET A 141 8.77 -3.02 -0.32
N LEU A 142 9.41 -1.86 -0.33
CA LEU A 142 10.20 -1.42 -1.48
C LEU A 142 11.48 -2.26 -1.58
N LEU A 143 11.46 -3.23 -2.48
CA LEU A 143 12.54 -4.15 -2.80
C LEU A 143 12.98 -3.99 -4.24
N ASP A 144 14.24 -4.30 -4.56
CA ASP A 144 14.70 -4.45 -5.95
C ASP A 144 14.18 -5.77 -6.56
N ASP A 145 14.42 -5.96 -7.86
CA ASP A 145 13.91 -7.14 -8.57
C ASP A 145 14.58 -8.45 -8.12
N ALA A 146 15.75 -8.39 -7.50
CA ALA A 146 16.46 -9.57 -7.00
C ALA A 146 15.76 -10.18 -5.76
N HIS A 147 14.97 -9.39 -5.05
CA HIS A 147 14.25 -9.79 -3.83
C HIS A 147 12.76 -10.05 -4.05
N TYR A 148 12.24 -9.78 -5.26
CA TYR A 148 10.86 -10.12 -5.60
C TYR A 148 10.80 -11.54 -6.17
N PRO A 149 9.90 -12.40 -5.64
CA PRO A 149 9.70 -13.72 -6.24
C PRO A 149 9.12 -13.55 -7.66
N ALA A 150 9.64 -14.38 -8.56
CA ALA A 150 9.16 -14.44 -9.94
C ALA A 150 7.72 -15.03 -10.01
#